data_e6cba7a2b31f9061e4e9bccb0a1170d5
#
_entry.id   e6cba7a2b31f9061e4e9bccb0a1170d5
#
_cell.length_a   1.000
_cell.length_b   1.000
_cell.length_c   1.000
_cell.angle_alpha   90.00
_cell.angle_beta   90.00
_cell.angle_gamma   90.00
#
_symmetry.space_group_name_H-M   'P 1'
#
loop_
_entity.id
_entity.type
_entity.pdbx_description
1 polymer ?
#
loop_
_entity_poly.entity_id
_entity_poly.type
_entity_poly.pdbx_seq_one_letter_code
_entity_poly.pdbx_strand_id
1 'polypeptide(L)'
;MISQINNEEIDHKLEAYDYFLDSSLIASKPSAIRHESRLMIVRDSILEENYSTNKFTKNILDEFREGDLVIVNNTKVMKARLKVELENRTLVELLVLERSHECVWLCLAKPAKKLKINRKIILKSPSAQDINLMVDGVDEETGGRFIKFPENITCLNSMNELLDKYGEIPLPPYIKNSEEESFHEKSYQTEYATNPGAVAAPTAGLHLSKSLISNLKKKGVIILPITLHVGYGTFKPIDQE
;
A
#
# COMPACT_ATOMS: atom_id res chain seq x y z
N MET A 1 12.00 37.98 -26.19
CA MET A 1 12.74 36.69 -26.26
C MET A 1 12.62 36.07 -24.88
N ILE A 2 11.59 35.28 -24.67
CA ILE A 2 11.46 34.43 -23.47
C ILE A 2 12.33 33.22 -23.80
N SER A 3 13.45 33.08 -23.10
CA SER A 3 14.32 31.92 -23.19
C SER A 3 13.49 30.66 -22.97
N GLN A 4 13.45 29.77 -23.94
CA GLN A 4 13.06 28.39 -23.75
C GLN A 4 14.06 27.78 -22.73
N ILE A 5 13.72 27.89 -21.47
CA ILE A 5 14.37 27.08 -20.43
C ILE A 5 14.05 25.65 -20.81
N ASN A 6 15.07 24.82 -20.95
CA ASN A 6 14.95 23.40 -21.24
C ASN A 6 14.18 22.74 -20.12
N ASN A 7 12.86 22.59 -20.24
CA ASN A 7 11.97 22.03 -19.20
C ASN A 7 12.39 20.60 -18.83
N GLU A 8 12.98 19.84 -19.74
CA GLU A 8 13.44 18.48 -19.50
C GLU A 8 14.50 18.35 -18.38
N GLU A 9 15.41 19.35 -18.22
CA GLU A 9 16.42 19.31 -17.15
C GLU A 9 15.84 19.67 -15.77
N ILE A 10 14.78 20.47 -15.74
CA ILE A 10 14.12 20.89 -14.50
C ILE A 10 13.23 19.77 -13.97
N ASP A 11 12.56 19.04 -14.85
CA ASP A 11 11.64 17.95 -14.49
C ASP A 11 12.36 16.75 -13.81
N HIS A 12 13.69 16.68 -13.91
CA HIS A 12 14.51 15.68 -13.22
C HIS A 12 15.03 16.12 -11.84
N LYS A 13 14.76 17.36 -11.42
CA LYS A 13 15.22 17.86 -10.13
C LYS A 13 14.12 17.76 -9.07
N LEU A 14 14.46 17.23 -7.91
CA LEU A 14 13.52 17.10 -6.79
C LEU A 14 12.95 18.47 -6.38
N GLU A 15 13.75 19.54 -6.47
CA GLU A 15 13.34 20.92 -6.16
C GLU A 15 12.16 21.41 -7.01
N ALA A 16 12.00 20.89 -8.25
CA ALA A 16 10.88 21.25 -9.12
C ALA A 16 9.52 20.79 -8.58
N TYR A 17 9.53 19.84 -7.67
CA TYR A 17 8.34 19.24 -7.04
C TYR A 17 8.15 19.70 -5.60
N ASP A 18 9.02 20.56 -5.08
CA ASP A 18 8.91 21.09 -3.72
C ASP A 18 7.92 22.27 -3.69
N TYR A 19 6.89 22.13 -2.86
CA TYR A 19 5.91 23.18 -2.63
C TYR A 19 5.30 23.04 -1.24
N PHE A 20 4.77 24.13 -0.71
CA PHE A 20 4.06 24.11 0.55
C PHE A 20 2.71 23.38 0.40
N LEU A 21 2.56 22.25 1.09
CA LEU A 21 1.31 21.51 1.20
C LEU A 21 0.76 21.64 2.61
N ASP A 22 -0.39 22.30 2.76
CA ASP A 22 -1.08 22.38 4.05
C ASP A 22 -1.53 20.97 4.48
N SER A 23 -1.13 20.57 5.69
CA SER A 23 -1.46 19.24 6.24
C SER A 23 -2.96 18.97 6.36
N SER A 24 -3.79 20.01 6.43
CA SER A 24 -5.25 19.91 6.44
C SER A 24 -5.84 19.41 5.11
N LEU A 25 -5.07 19.52 4.01
CA LEU A 25 -5.46 19.02 2.70
C LEU A 25 -5.21 17.51 2.53
N ILE A 26 -4.44 16.91 3.44
CA ILE A 26 -4.19 15.46 3.43
C ILE A 26 -5.34 14.76 4.15
N ALA A 27 -6.14 14.03 3.39
CA ALA A 27 -7.27 13.28 3.94
C ALA A 27 -6.78 12.14 4.85
N SER A 28 -7.27 12.09 6.09
CA SER A 28 -7.00 10.99 7.04
C SER A 28 -8.03 9.86 6.94
N LYS A 29 -9.16 10.11 6.27
CA LYS A 29 -10.26 9.15 6.07
C LYS A 29 -10.72 9.18 4.61
N PRO A 30 -11.12 8.02 4.04
CA PRO A 30 -11.73 7.99 2.72
C PRO A 30 -13.12 8.64 2.73
N SER A 31 -13.62 9.02 1.55
CA SER A 31 -15.02 9.39 1.38
C SER A 31 -15.95 8.24 1.80
N ALA A 32 -17.07 8.56 2.45
CA ALA A 32 -18.07 7.57 2.88
C ALA A 32 -18.54 6.67 1.72
N ILE A 33 -18.66 7.25 0.53
CA ILE A 33 -18.92 6.55 -0.72
C ILE A 33 -17.67 6.71 -1.60
N ARG A 34 -17.00 5.60 -1.96
CA ARG A 34 -15.70 5.59 -2.65
C ARG A 34 -15.68 6.47 -3.91
N HIS A 35 -16.72 6.39 -4.74
CA HIS A 35 -16.80 7.13 -6.00
C HIS A 35 -17.26 8.59 -5.87
N GLU A 36 -17.49 9.08 -4.65
CA GLU A 36 -17.73 10.49 -4.36
C GLU A 36 -16.45 11.27 -3.98
N SER A 37 -15.29 10.62 -4.05
CA SER A 37 -14.01 11.34 -3.97
C SER A 37 -13.84 12.29 -5.14
N ARG A 38 -13.11 13.39 -4.90
CA ARG A 38 -12.80 14.39 -5.93
C ARG A 38 -11.92 13.78 -7.03
N LEU A 39 -12.17 14.17 -8.27
CA LEU A 39 -11.42 13.79 -9.46
C LEU A 39 -11.03 15.06 -10.23
N MET A 40 -9.76 15.23 -10.52
CA MET A 40 -9.28 16.23 -11.48
C MET A 40 -9.06 15.54 -12.82
N ILE A 41 -9.66 16.05 -13.86
CA ILE A 41 -9.47 15.61 -15.24
C ILE A 41 -8.59 16.65 -15.92
N VAL A 42 -7.44 16.23 -16.42
CA VAL A 42 -6.48 17.07 -17.15
C VAL A 42 -6.50 16.66 -18.62
N ARG A 43 -6.62 17.63 -19.52
CA ARG A 43 -6.60 17.41 -20.97
C ARG A 43 -5.23 17.81 -21.52
N ASP A 44 -4.82 17.17 -22.60
CA ASP A 44 -3.46 17.34 -23.19
C ASP A 44 -3.17 18.75 -23.75
N SER A 45 -4.18 19.58 -23.92
CA SER A 45 -3.98 20.92 -24.47
C SER A 45 -3.83 21.95 -23.37
N ILE A 46 -2.59 22.33 -23.05
CA ILE A 46 -2.25 23.48 -22.18
C ILE A 46 -2.75 24.82 -22.78
N LEU A 47 -3.10 24.83 -24.09
CA LEU A 47 -3.57 26.00 -24.82
C LEU A 47 -5.08 26.23 -24.66
N GLU A 48 -5.83 25.31 -24.08
CA GLU A 48 -7.25 25.48 -23.81
C GLU A 48 -7.45 26.17 -22.46
N GLU A 49 -8.33 27.17 -22.38
CA GLU A 49 -8.67 27.91 -21.16
C GLU A 49 -9.13 26.99 -20.00
N ASN A 50 -9.57 25.77 -20.30
CA ASN A 50 -10.07 24.76 -19.35
C ASN A 50 -9.32 23.44 -19.50
N TYR A 51 -7.97 23.44 -19.45
CA TYR A 51 -7.18 22.20 -19.52
C TYR A 51 -7.41 21.27 -18.33
N SER A 52 -7.91 21.76 -17.21
CA SER A 52 -8.28 20.95 -16.04
C SER A 52 -9.70 21.22 -15.57
N THR A 53 -10.41 20.16 -15.21
CA THR A 53 -11.76 20.25 -14.63
C THR A 53 -11.86 19.43 -13.36
N ASN A 54 -12.52 20.00 -12.33
CA ASN A 54 -12.78 19.32 -11.07
C ASN A 54 -14.14 18.63 -11.12
N LYS A 55 -14.15 17.34 -10.93
CA LYS A 55 -15.34 16.47 -10.89
C LYS A 55 -15.29 15.52 -9.67
N PHE A 56 -16.18 14.56 -9.63
CA PHE A 56 -16.13 13.43 -8.71
C PHE A 56 -15.80 12.14 -9.47
N THR A 57 -15.23 11.15 -8.79
CA THR A 57 -14.83 9.88 -9.42
C THR A 57 -15.99 9.18 -10.13
N LYS A 58 -17.25 9.33 -9.68
CA LYS A 58 -18.43 8.83 -10.39
C LYS A 58 -18.56 9.36 -11.81
N ASN A 59 -18.04 10.57 -12.09
CA ASN A 59 -18.09 11.20 -13.42
C ASN A 59 -17.07 10.59 -14.39
N ILE A 60 -16.19 9.69 -13.95
CA ILE A 60 -15.29 8.96 -14.85
C ILE A 60 -16.06 8.16 -15.90
N LEU A 61 -17.34 7.82 -15.62
CA LEU A 61 -18.23 7.22 -16.59
C LEU A 61 -18.36 8.03 -17.89
N ASP A 62 -18.28 9.36 -17.81
CA ASP A 62 -18.43 10.26 -18.95
C ASP A 62 -17.18 10.22 -19.87
N GLU A 63 -16.04 9.80 -19.32
CA GLU A 63 -14.75 9.75 -20.02
C GLU A 63 -14.54 8.44 -20.81
N PHE A 64 -15.32 7.38 -20.50
CA PHE A 64 -15.21 6.09 -21.17
C PHE A 64 -16.28 5.91 -22.26
N ARG A 65 -15.95 5.10 -23.27
CA ARG A 65 -16.84 4.71 -24.37
C ARG A 65 -17.06 3.21 -24.36
N GLU A 66 -18.10 2.74 -25.03
CA GLU A 66 -18.30 1.32 -25.32
C GLU A 66 -17.08 0.76 -26.05
N GLY A 67 -16.60 -0.40 -25.62
CA GLY A 67 -15.41 -1.07 -26.16
C GLY A 67 -14.07 -0.65 -25.51
N ASP A 68 -14.05 0.40 -24.67
CA ASP A 68 -12.83 0.76 -23.94
C ASP A 68 -12.41 -0.36 -22.98
N LEU A 69 -11.10 -0.55 -22.82
CA LEU A 69 -10.50 -1.51 -21.91
C LEU A 69 -9.90 -0.79 -20.69
N VAL A 70 -10.40 -1.15 -19.51
CA VAL A 70 -9.85 -0.69 -18.22
C VAL A 70 -9.13 -1.84 -17.52
N ILE A 71 -7.83 -1.71 -17.37
CA ILE A 71 -7.00 -2.68 -16.63
C ILE A 71 -6.98 -2.29 -15.15
N VAL A 72 -7.31 -3.24 -14.27
CA VAL A 72 -7.35 -3.05 -12.82
C VAL A 72 -6.41 -4.02 -12.11
N ASN A 73 -5.74 -3.56 -11.06
CA ASN A 73 -4.86 -4.40 -10.25
C ASN A 73 -5.67 -5.06 -9.13
N ASN A 74 -5.88 -6.39 -9.21
CA ASN A 74 -6.65 -7.17 -8.24
C ASN A 74 -5.82 -7.73 -7.08
N THR A 75 -4.61 -7.22 -6.87
CA THR A 75 -3.82 -7.59 -5.70
C THR A 75 -4.56 -7.24 -4.41
N LYS A 76 -4.40 -8.11 -3.40
CA LYS A 76 -4.97 -7.93 -2.06
C LYS A 76 -3.84 -7.62 -1.07
N VAL A 77 -4.04 -6.57 -0.26
CA VAL A 77 -3.11 -6.22 0.81
C VAL A 77 -3.19 -7.25 1.92
N MET A 78 -2.04 -7.76 2.34
CA MET A 78 -1.91 -8.66 3.48
C MET A 78 -1.87 -7.86 4.79
N LYS A 79 -2.25 -8.48 5.91
CA LYS A 79 -2.05 -7.94 7.26
C LYS A 79 -0.58 -8.04 7.68
N ALA A 80 0.32 -7.56 6.84
CA ALA A 80 1.76 -7.82 6.92
C ALA A 80 2.46 -7.15 8.11
N ARG A 81 1.77 -6.31 8.90
CA ARG A 81 2.32 -5.65 10.08
C ARG A 81 2.08 -6.48 11.33
N LEU A 82 3.16 -6.91 11.96
CA LEU A 82 3.16 -7.71 13.19
C LEU A 82 3.73 -6.91 14.36
N LYS A 83 3.19 -7.10 15.55
CA LYS A 83 3.73 -6.56 16.80
C LYS A 83 4.42 -7.67 17.57
N VAL A 84 5.72 -7.53 17.77
CA VAL A 84 6.52 -8.48 18.54
C VAL A 84 7.05 -7.84 19.81
N GLU A 85 7.21 -8.64 20.84
CA GLU A 85 7.73 -8.23 22.14
C GLU A 85 9.08 -8.88 22.40
N LEU A 86 10.02 -8.08 22.91
CA LEU A 86 11.30 -8.55 23.41
C LEU A 86 11.15 -9.02 24.86
N GLU A 87 12.11 -9.78 25.38
CA GLU A 87 12.15 -10.25 26.77
C GLU A 87 11.98 -9.12 27.80
N ASN A 88 12.48 -7.92 27.51
CA ASN A 88 12.34 -6.74 28.34
C ASN A 88 11.04 -5.96 28.10
N ARG A 89 10.03 -6.58 27.48
CA ARG A 89 8.73 -6.00 27.11
C ARG A 89 8.78 -4.83 26.12
N THR A 90 9.91 -4.62 25.45
CA THR A 90 9.97 -3.63 24.39
C THR A 90 9.20 -4.15 23.18
N LEU A 91 8.28 -3.33 22.69
CA LEU A 91 7.55 -3.60 21.46
C LEU A 91 8.40 -3.21 20.24
N VAL A 92 8.37 -4.05 19.22
CA VAL A 92 8.95 -3.81 17.91
C VAL A 92 7.89 -4.16 16.86
N GLU A 93 7.76 -3.30 15.87
CA GLU A 93 6.91 -3.55 14.72
C GLU A 93 7.74 -4.27 13.65
N LEU A 94 7.18 -5.35 13.09
CA LEU A 94 7.71 -6.04 11.92
C LEU A 94 6.78 -5.82 10.75
N LEU A 95 7.30 -5.54 9.57
CA LEU A 95 6.59 -5.59 8.32
C LEU A 95 7.13 -6.77 7.50
N VAL A 96 6.32 -7.80 7.35
CA VAL A 96 6.67 -8.99 6.56
C VAL A 96 6.68 -8.63 5.09
N LEU A 97 7.79 -8.93 4.39
CA LEU A 97 7.96 -8.64 2.97
C LEU A 97 7.85 -9.90 2.13
N GLU A 98 8.87 -10.73 2.16
CA GLU A 98 8.97 -11.90 1.30
C GLU A 98 9.68 -13.07 2.00
N ARG A 99 9.50 -14.25 1.45
CA ARG A 99 10.18 -15.45 1.93
C ARG A 99 11.62 -15.47 1.41
N SER A 100 12.57 -15.68 2.29
CA SER A 100 13.97 -15.92 1.94
C SER A 100 14.20 -17.40 1.64
N HIS A 101 14.05 -18.27 2.65
CA HIS A 101 14.19 -19.73 2.51
C HIS A 101 13.43 -20.44 3.65
N GLU A 102 13.10 -21.71 3.47
CA GLU A 102 12.37 -22.52 4.48
C GLU A 102 11.27 -21.72 5.19
N CYS A 103 11.38 -21.55 6.50
CA CYS A 103 10.49 -20.75 7.34
C CYS A 103 11.08 -19.36 7.72
N VAL A 104 12.09 -18.91 6.99
CA VAL A 104 12.75 -17.61 7.19
C VAL A 104 12.19 -16.58 6.22
N TRP A 105 11.75 -15.45 6.77
CA TRP A 105 11.14 -14.35 6.02
C TRP A 105 11.88 -13.06 6.24
N LEU A 106 12.05 -12.28 5.19
CA LEU A 106 12.55 -10.91 5.27
C LEU A 106 11.45 -10.01 5.84
N CYS A 107 11.81 -9.27 6.89
CA CYS A 107 10.94 -8.31 7.55
C CYS A 107 11.67 -6.99 7.76
N LEU A 108 11.02 -5.87 7.49
CA LEU A 108 11.48 -4.60 8.04
C LEU A 108 11.08 -4.51 9.50
N ALA A 109 11.91 -3.82 10.29
CA ALA A 109 11.69 -3.73 11.73
C ALA A 109 11.80 -2.28 12.22
N LYS A 110 10.91 -1.88 13.11
CA LYS A 110 10.94 -0.55 13.73
C LYS A 110 10.76 -0.68 15.25
N PRO A 111 11.77 -0.35 16.06
CA PRO A 111 13.16 0.04 15.72
C PRO A 111 14.05 -1.18 15.39
N ALA A 112 14.66 -1.21 14.21
CA ALA A 112 15.47 -2.34 13.74
C ALA A 112 16.72 -2.61 14.60
N LYS A 113 17.35 -1.58 15.16
CA LYS A 113 18.57 -1.68 15.99
C LYS A 113 18.39 -2.59 17.23
N LYS A 114 17.16 -2.81 17.68
CA LYS A 114 16.87 -3.67 18.83
C LYS A 114 16.84 -5.16 18.48
N LEU A 115 16.73 -5.50 17.20
CA LEU A 115 16.71 -6.89 16.71
C LEU A 115 18.12 -7.32 16.30
N LYS A 116 18.87 -7.87 17.24
CA LYS A 116 20.20 -8.48 17.02
C LYS A 116 20.03 -9.94 16.59
N ILE A 117 20.98 -10.46 15.80
CA ILE A 117 21.02 -11.86 15.38
C ILE A 117 20.93 -12.79 16.61
N ASN A 118 20.25 -13.93 16.44
CA ASN A 118 19.96 -14.93 17.49
C ASN A 118 19.06 -14.42 18.63
N ARG A 119 18.46 -13.21 18.49
CA ARG A 119 17.52 -12.72 19.49
C ARG A 119 16.17 -13.43 19.36
N LYS A 120 15.68 -13.94 20.47
CA LYS A 120 14.31 -14.44 20.58
C LYS A 120 13.35 -13.27 20.74
N ILE A 121 12.24 -13.34 20.03
CA ILE A 121 11.14 -12.38 20.08
C ILE A 121 9.81 -13.13 20.13
N ILE A 122 8.80 -12.51 20.71
CA ILE A 122 7.51 -13.12 20.92
C ILE A 122 6.46 -12.37 20.10
N LEU A 123 5.81 -13.08 19.20
CA LEU A 123 4.66 -12.55 18.48
C LEU A 123 3.43 -12.71 19.37
N LYS A 124 2.81 -11.59 19.73
CA LYS A 124 1.67 -11.49 20.63
C LYS A 124 0.35 -11.40 19.87
N SER A 125 -0.68 -12.01 20.40
CA SER A 125 -2.05 -11.80 19.97
C SER A 125 -3.01 -11.80 21.15
N PRO A 126 -3.99 -10.89 21.17
CA PRO A 126 -5.03 -10.91 22.19
C PRO A 126 -5.95 -12.14 22.13
N SER A 127 -6.05 -12.77 20.96
CA SER A 127 -7.03 -13.84 20.68
C SER A 127 -6.40 -15.18 20.31
N ALA A 128 -5.06 -15.29 20.26
CA ALA A 128 -4.36 -16.51 19.89
C ALA A 128 -3.15 -16.76 20.82
N GLN A 129 -2.59 -17.97 20.73
CA GLN A 129 -1.40 -18.33 21.51
C GLN A 129 -0.17 -17.56 21.03
N ASP A 130 0.67 -17.10 21.97
CA ASP A 130 1.96 -16.48 21.68
C ASP A 130 2.86 -17.40 20.83
N ILE A 131 3.56 -16.81 19.87
CA ILE A 131 4.50 -17.54 19.01
C ILE A 131 5.91 -17.03 19.24
N ASN A 132 6.84 -17.96 19.48
CA ASN A 132 8.27 -17.65 19.55
C ASN A 132 8.86 -17.55 18.15
N LEU A 133 9.51 -16.44 17.86
CA LEU A 133 10.25 -16.19 16.64
C LEU A 133 11.72 -15.93 16.98
N MET A 134 12.60 -16.00 15.98
CA MET A 134 14.01 -15.72 16.16
C MET A 134 14.55 -14.85 15.03
N VAL A 135 15.42 -13.93 15.38
CA VAL A 135 16.18 -13.14 14.40
C VAL A 135 17.30 -14.01 13.85
N ASP A 136 17.21 -14.41 12.59
CA ASP A 136 18.16 -15.30 11.91
C ASP A 136 19.33 -14.51 11.29
N GLY A 137 19.07 -13.30 10.77
CA GLY A 137 20.08 -12.49 10.11
C GLY A 137 19.66 -11.04 9.92
N VAL A 138 20.54 -10.29 9.28
CA VAL A 138 20.32 -8.92 8.81
C VAL A 138 20.47 -8.89 7.31
N ASP A 139 19.54 -8.24 6.65
CA ASP A 139 19.63 -7.94 5.23
C ASP A 139 20.35 -6.60 5.05
N GLU A 140 21.49 -6.61 4.37
CA GLU A 140 22.34 -5.42 4.18
C GLU A 140 21.74 -4.42 3.18
N GLU A 141 20.96 -4.92 2.22
CA GLU A 141 20.37 -4.08 1.16
C GLU A 141 19.23 -3.20 1.69
N THR A 142 18.31 -3.79 2.44
CA THR A 142 17.14 -3.07 2.97
C THR A 142 17.32 -2.59 4.41
N GLY A 143 18.34 -3.08 5.12
CA GLY A 143 18.49 -2.94 6.57
C GLY A 143 17.46 -3.77 7.37
N GLY A 144 16.74 -4.65 6.69
CA GLY A 144 15.75 -5.54 7.25
C GLY A 144 16.32 -6.64 8.14
N ARG A 145 15.46 -7.52 8.57
CA ARG A 145 15.81 -8.68 9.42
C ARG A 145 15.24 -9.94 8.80
N PHE A 146 16.05 -10.97 8.71
CA PHE A 146 15.60 -12.32 8.46
C PHE A 146 15.02 -12.87 9.75
N ILE A 147 13.73 -13.19 9.73
CA ILE A 147 13.01 -13.69 10.90
C ILE A 147 12.61 -15.14 10.65
N LYS A 148 13.03 -16.03 11.55
CA LYS A 148 12.64 -17.43 11.54
C LYS A 148 11.29 -17.58 12.24
N PHE A 149 10.30 -18.02 11.48
CA PHE A 149 8.95 -18.36 11.92
C PHE A 149 8.87 -19.86 12.29
N PRO A 150 7.71 -20.34 12.80
CA PRO A 150 7.48 -21.79 13.00
C PRO A 150 7.69 -22.58 11.69
N GLU A 151 8.13 -23.83 11.84
CA GLU A 151 8.54 -24.70 10.71
C GLU A 151 7.45 -24.94 9.66
N ASN A 152 6.19 -24.78 10.01
CA ASN A 152 5.05 -24.89 9.10
C ASN A 152 4.81 -23.63 8.25
N ILE A 153 5.52 -22.52 8.49
CA ILE A 153 5.35 -21.25 7.75
C ILE A 153 6.36 -21.18 6.58
N THR A 154 6.13 -21.99 5.56
CA THR A 154 7.07 -22.20 4.45
C THR A 154 6.59 -21.66 3.10
N CYS A 155 5.41 -21.09 3.03
CA CYS A 155 4.85 -20.53 1.79
C CYS A 155 3.95 -19.34 2.09
N LEU A 156 3.56 -18.61 1.04
CA LEU A 156 2.70 -17.44 1.17
C LEU A 156 1.34 -17.77 1.81
N ASN A 157 0.77 -18.94 1.51
CA ASN A 157 -0.52 -19.35 2.09
C ASN A 157 -0.42 -19.53 3.61
N SER A 158 0.59 -20.30 4.10
CA SER A 158 0.79 -20.49 5.53
C SER A 158 1.14 -19.18 6.25
N MET A 159 1.89 -18.26 5.59
CA MET A 159 2.14 -16.93 6.13
C MET A 159 0.84 -16.12 6.20
N ASN A 160 0.00 -16.13 5.18
CA ASN A 160 -1.30 -15.40 5.21
C ASN A 160 -2.21 -15.89 6.33
N GLU A 161 -2.28 -17.20 6.58
CA GLU A 161 -3.04 -17.76 7.69
C GLU A 161 -2.53 -17.27 9.06
N LEU A 162 -1.21 -17.09 9.20
CA LEU A 162 -0.61 -16.50 10.39
C LEU A 162 -0.94 -15.01 10.47
N LEU A 163 -0.77 -14.26 9.37
CA LEU A 163 -1.02 -12.83 9.30
C LEU A 163 -2.50 -12.49 9.57
N ASP A 164 -3.44 -13.33 9.14
CA ASP A 164 -4.87 -13.13 9.42
C ASP A 164 -5.19 -13.18 10.93
N LYS A 165 -4.39 -13.92 11.71
CA LYS A 165 -4.57 -14.09 13.17
C LYS A 165 -3.80 -13.07 14.00
N TYR A 166 -2.63 -12.65 13.53
CA TYR A 166 -1.68 -11.85 14.32
C TYR A 166 -1.37 -10.49 13.73
N GLY A 167 -1.69 -10.28 12.46
CA GLY A 167 -1.27 -9.12 11.70
C GLY A 167 -2.31 -8.02 11.62
N GLU A 168 -1.82 -6.83 11.31
CA GLU A 168 -2.59 -5.63 11.00
C GLU A 168 -2.28 -5.17 9.57
N ILE A 169 -3.20 -4.43 8.95
CA ILE A 169 -2.96 -3.81 7.63
C ILE A 169 -1.86 -2.73 7.75
N PRO A 170 -0.80 -2.80 6.93
CA PRO A 170 0.19 -1.75 6.87
C PRO A 170 -0.41 -0.51 6.18
N LEU A 171 -0.53 0.58 6.94
CA LEU A 171 -1.04 1.85 6.42
C LEU A 171 0.12 2.79 6.08
N PRO A 172 -0.04 3.66 5.07
CA PRO A 172 0.90 4.74 4.81
C PRO A 172 1.09 5.65 6.04
N PRO A 173 2.28 6.22 6.26
CA PRO A 173 2.61 6.95 7.48
C PRO A 173 1.78 8.22 7.72
N TYR A 174 1.15 8.78 6.68
CA TYR A 174 0.27 9.95 6.80
C TYR A 174 -1.15 9.62 7.27
N ILE A 175 -1.55 8.34 7.23
CA ILE A 175 -2.84 7.90 7.78
C ILE A 175 -2.66 7.65 9.27
N LYS A 176 -3.33 8.48 10.08
CA LYS A 176 -3.31 8.31 11.55
C LYS A 176 -4.18 7.12 11.94
N ASN A 177 -3.63 6.25 12.78
CA ASN A 177 -4.33 5.08 13.37
C ASN A 177 -5.36 5.53 14.43
N SER A 178 -6.39 6.27 14.03
CA SER A 178 -7.44 6.78 14.93
C SER A 178 -8.74 5.99 14.85
N GLU A 179 -8.82 5.05 13.90
CA GLU A 179 -10.02 4.23 13.66
C GLU A 179 -9.79 2.77 14.04
N GLU A 180 -10.86 2.00 14.17
CA GLU A 180 -10.77 0.56 14.39
C GLU A 180 -10.09 -0.15 13.21
N GLU A 181 -9.35 -1.21 13.50
CA GLU A 181 -8.63 -2.00 12.49
C GLU A 181 -9.57 -2.54 11.39
N SER A 182 -10.78 -2.96 11.77
CA SER A 182 -11.81 -3.42 10.84
C SER A 182 -12.20 -2.36 9.80
N PHE A 183 -12.12 -1.08 10.14
CA PHE A 183 -12.33 0.03 9.22
C PHE A 183 -11.18 0.13 8.22
N HIS A 184 -9.95 0.02 8.68
CA HIS A 184 -8.76 0.06 7.83
C HIS A 184 -8.71 -1.13 6.87
N GLU A 185 -9.06 -2.32 7.32
CA GLU A 185 -9.13 -3.52 6.49
C GLU A 185 -10.06 -3.35 5.29
N LYS A 186 -11.23 -2.75 5.49
CA LYS A 186 -12.17 -2.49 4.40
C LYS A 186 -11.78 -1.32 3.52
N SER A 187 -11.26 -0.25 4.14
CA SER A 187 -10.98 1.02 3.46
C SER A 187 -9.72 0.94 2.59
N TYR A 188 -8.72 0.19 3.02
CA TYR A 188 -7.43 0.06 2.33
C TYR A 188 -7.34 -1.20 1.44
N GLN A 189 -8.48 -1.63 0.90
CA GLN A 189 -8.61 -2.68 -0.12
C GLN A 189 -9.47 -2.18 -1.28
N THR A 190 -9.14 -2.60 -2.50
CA THR A 190 -10.04 -2.39 -3.64
C THR A 190 -11.22 -3.35 -3.58
N GLU A 191 -12.35 -2.98 -4.18
CA GLU A 191 -13.58 -3.80 -4.21
C GLU A 191 -13.43 -5.12 -5.01
N TYR A 192 -12.34 -5.22 -5.77
CA TYR A 192 -12.01 -6.36 -6.62
C TYR A 192 -10.70 -7.06 -6.23
N ALA A 193 -10.18 -6.78 -5.05
CA ALA A 193 -8.99 -7.43 -4.53
C ALA A 193 -9.25 -8.92 -4.29
N THR A 194 -8.45 -9.81 -4.90
CA THR A 194 -8.61 -11.26 -4.80
C THR A 194 -7.33 -12.00 -4.44
N ASN A 195 -6.17 -11.52 -4.93
CA ASN A 195 -4.90 -12.24 -4.84
C ASN A 195 -3.99 -11.63 -3.76
N PRO A 196 -3.83 -12.25 -2.56
CA PRO A 196 -2.99 -11.71 -1.50
C PRO A 196 -1.51 -11.75 -1.88
N GLY A 197 -0.73 -10.76 -1.45
CA GLY A 197 0.70 -10.66 -1.74
C GLY A 197 1.24 -9.22 -1.71
N ALA A 198 0.37 -8.20 -1.58
CA ALA A 198 0.80 -6.81 -1.52
C ALA A 198 0.94 -6.32 -0.07
N VAL A 199 1.88 -5.40 0.16
CA VAL A 199 2.00 -4.65 1.42
C VAL A 199 1.37 -3.25 1.32
N ALA A 200 1.00 -2.80 0.13
CA ALA A 200 0.29 -1.55 -0.11
C ALA A 200 -0.84 -1.73 -1.12
N ALA A 201 -1.91 -0.94 -0.97
CA ALA A 201 -3.04 -0.97 -1.89
C ALA A 201 -2.72 -0.23 -3.21
N PRO A 202 -3.26 -0.69 -4.37
CA PRO A 202 -3.29 0.11 -5.59
C PRO A 202 -4.27 1.29 -5.40
N THR A 203 -3.77 2.40 -4.90
CA THR A 203 -4.56 3.50 -4.32
C THR A 203 -5.57 4.11 -5.27
N ALA A 204 -5.26 4.23 -6.57
CA ALA A 204 -6.20 4.71 -7.58
C ALA A 204 -7.47 3.83 -7.66
N GLY A 205 -7.33 2.51 -7.46
CA GLY A 205 -8.43 1.57 -7.45
C GLY A 205 -9.36 1.67 -6.25
N LEU A 206 -8.93 2.30 -5.15
CA LEU A 206 -9.75 2.48 -3.95
C LEU A 206 -11.00 3.33 -4.21
N HIS A 207 -10.97 4.18 -5.23
CA HIS A 207 -12.10 5.04 -5.61
C HIS A 207 -13.19 4.31 -6.42
N LEU A 208 -12.86 3.15 -6.99
CA LEU A 208 -13.80 2.36 -7.80
C LEU A 208 -14.72 1.51 -6.90
N SER A 209 -15.96 1.97 -6.73
CA SER A 209 -16.98 1.18 -6.02
C SER A 209 -17.56 0.08 -6.91
N LYS A 210 -18.18 -0.93 -6.29
CA LYS A 210 -18.89 -2.00 -7.01
C LYS A 210 -19.96 -1.46 -7.97
N SER A 211 -20.70 -0.42 -7.54
CA SER A 211 -21.72 0.21 -8.38
C SER A 211 -21.12 0.92 -9.58
N LEU A 212 -20.01 1.65 -9.41
CA LEU A 212 -19.31 2.32 -10.50
C LEU A 212 -18.77 1.31 -11.51
N ILE A 213 -18.14 0.23 -11.06
CA ILE A 213 -17.65 -0.86 -11.90
C ILE A 213 -18.82 -1.51 -12.66
N SER A 214 -19.97 -1.75 -12.00
CA SER A 214 -21.16 -2.28 -12.66
C SER A 214 -21.67 -1.34 -13.75
N ASN A 215 -21.67 -0.04 -13.51
CA ASN A 215 -22.13 0.96 -14.50
C ASN A 215 -21.17 1.05 -15.70
N LEU A 216 -19.84 0.97 -15.47
CA LEU A 216 -18.84 0.87 -16.55
C LEU A 216 -19.11 -0.34 -17.44
N LYS A 217 -19.32 -1.52 -16.83
CA LYS A 217 -19.66 -2.75 -17.58
C LYS A 217 -20.96 -2.62 -18.36
N LYS A 218 -22.01 -2.00 -17.79
CA LYS A 218 -23.29 -1.75 -18.48
C LYS A 218 -23.13 -0.80 -19.67
N LYS A 219 -22.16 0.12 -19.60
CA LYS A 219 -21.82 1.02 -20.71
C LYS A 219 -21.02 0.32 -21.82
N GLY A 220 -20.66 -0.96 -21.65
CA GLY A 220 -19.86 -1.71 -22.61
C GLY A 220 -18.35 -1.59 -22.41
N VAL A 221 -17.89 -1.04 -21.27
CA VAL A 221 -16.48 -0.99 -20.92
C VAL A 221 -16.01 -2.36 -20.42
N ILE A 222 -14.89 -2.82 -20.94
CA ILE A 222 -14.28 -4.09 -20.57
C ILE A 222 -13.36 -3.88 -19.37
N ILE A 223 -13.62 -4.59 -18.27
CA ILE A 223 -12.76 -4.54 -17.06
C ILE A 223 -11.89 -5.79 -17.02
N LEU A 224 -10.58 -5.63 -17.16
CA LEU A 224 -9.59 -6.71 -17.15
C LEU A 224 -8.73 -6.67 -15.89
N PRO A 225 -8.81 -7.67 -15.00
CA PRO A 225 -7.93 -7.73 -13.83
C PRO A 225 -6.55 -8.27 -14.19
N ILE A 226 -5.50 -7.66 -13.64
CA ILE A 226 -4.15 -8.17 -13.59
C ILE A 226 -3.69 -8.23 -12.14
N THR A 227 -2.67 -9.03 -11.82
CA THR A 227 -2.11 -9.09 -10.47
C THR A 227 -0.69 -8.55 -10.47
N LEU A 228 -0.50 -7.41 -9.82
CA LEU A 228 0.81 -6.79 -9.56
C LEU A 228 0.92 -6.55 -8.06
N HIS A 229 1.72 -7.34 -7.35
CA HIS A 229 1.92 -7.17 -5.92
C HIS A 229 2.75 -5.91 -5.66
N VAL A 230 2.14 -4.95 -4.93
CA VAL A 230 2.78 -3.69 -4.56
C VAL A 230 3.67 -3.94 -3.36
N GLY A 231 4.97 -3.77 -3.55
CA GLY A 231 6.00 -3.97 -2.53
C GLY A 231 6.24 -2.75 -1.65
N TYR A 232 7.13 -2.91 -0.68
CA TYR A 232 7.51 -1.87 0.28
C TYR A 232 8.10 -0.60 -0.37
N GLY A 233 8.75 -0.74 -1.52
CA GLY A 233 9.37 0.39 -2.23
C GLY A 233 8.44 1.57 -2.49
N THR A 234 7.12 1.33 -2.53
CA THR A 234 6.12 2.40 -2.70
C THR A 234 6.04 3.38 -1.51
N PHE A 235 6.52 2.97 -0.32
CA PHE A 235 6.59 3.83 0.87
C PHE A 235 7.95 4.52 1.05
N LYS A 236 8.92 4.16 0.21
CA LYS A 236 10.27 4.73 0.29
C LYS A 236 10.25 6.15 -0.27
N PRO A 237 10.74 7.16 0.49
CA PRO A 237 10.91 8.50 -0.05
C PRO A 237 11.88 8.49 -1.23
N ILE A 238 11.75 9.46 -2.14
CA ILE A 238 12.75 9.74 -3.14
C ILE A 238 13.89 10.46 -2.41
N ASP A 239 15.06 9.83 -2.34
CA ASP A 239 16.25 10.30 -1.60
C ASP A 239 17.48 10.53 -2.51
N GLN A 240 17.30 10.38 -3.82
CA GLN A 240 18.35 10.57 -4.84
C GLN A 240 17.80 11.44 -5.98
N GLU A 241 18.62 12.35 -6.47
CA GLU A 241 18.42 13.13 -7.69
C GLU A 241 18.81 12.34 -8.94
#